data_efe8f2fff3688cc096e1ef1687707d57
#
_entry.id   efe8f2fff3688cc096e1ef1687707d57
#
_cell.length_a   1.000
_cell.length_b   1.000
_cell.length_c   1.000
_cell.angle_alpha   90.00
_cell.angle_beta   90.00
_cell.angle_gamma   90.00
#
_symmetry.space_group_name_H-M   'P 1'
#
loop_
_entity.id
_entity.type
_entity.pdbx_description
1 polymer ?
#
loop_
_entity_poly.entity_id
_entity_poly.type
_entity_poly.pdbx_seq_one_letter_code
_entity_poly.pdbx_strand_id
1 'polypeptide(L)'
;MKTTLFILFILLAGCSKDNSGGPILSLPPETQVGANTFGCLINNKLVIPRDGEGSIMGPDRAFYLWGDPSGNDQYTEIDVRDYKSYRTAKILIHIQNLKQLGVGNYIIDESNGNSNIDGLNHNYIHCRVFNQNLNYYRYYGSTTASGMLTITRYEFIPGQKLIISGTFSATVKSFADPNDIIQITMGRFDLDGHTLRFKTFP
;
A
#
# COMPACT_ATOMS: atom_id res chain seq x y z
N MET A 1 27.32 -62.07 -28.16
CA MET A 1 26.57 -60.85 -28.63
C MET A 1 25.58 -60.47 -27.54
N LYS A 2 25.85 -59.39 -26.79
CA LYS A 2 24.94 -58.90 -25.75
C LYS A 2 24.23 -57.65 -26.33
N THR A 3 22.92 -57.75 -26.51
CA THR A 3 22.09 -56.66 -27.01
C THR A 3 21.60 -55.84 -25.82
N THR A 4 22.10 -54.63 -25.68
CA THR A 4 21.69 -53.70 -24.64
C THR A 4 20.46 -52.92 -25.10
N LEU A 5 19.30 -53.14 -24.45
CA LEU A 5 18.05 -52.46 -24.70
C LEU A 5 18.05 -51.09 -23.97
N PHE A 6 18.06 -50.02 -24.73
CA PHE A 6 18.00 -48.64 -24.20
C PHE A 6 16.51 -48.23 -24.08
N ILE A 7 16.00 -48.19 -22.84
CA ILE A 7 14.63 -47.71 -22.56
C ILE A 7 14.70 -46.18 -22.42
N LEU A 8 14.13 -45.49 -23.43
CA LEU A 8 13.97 -44.03 -23.45
C LEU A 8 12.73 -43.67 -22.61
N PHE A 9 12.97 -43.08 -21.43
CA PHE A 9 11.93 -42.56 -20.56
C PHE A 9 11.52 -41.16 -21.05
N ILE A 10 10.39 -41.07 -21.76
CA ILE A 10 9.80 -39.77 -22.14
C ILE A 10 9.01 -39.25 -20.95
N LEU A 11 9.56 -38.24 -20.27
CA LEU A 11 8.86 -37.46 -19.27
C LEU A 11 7.89 -36.50 -19.99
N LEU A 12 6.60 -36.86 -20.01
CA LEU A 12 5.51 -35.97 -20.38
C LEU A 12 5.32 -34.97 -19.24
N ALA A 13 5.95 -33.82 -19.34
CA ALA A 13 5.60 -32.65 -18.54
C ALA A 13 4.23 -32.13 -19.00
N GLY A 14 3.17 -32.61 -18.37
CA GLY A 14 1.83 -32.07 -18.55
C GLY A 14 1.75 -30.68 -17.97
N CYS A 15 1.85 -29.64 -18.79
CA CYS A 15 1.39 -28.30 -18.43
C CYS A 15 -0.15 -28.34 -18.35
N SER A 16 -0.72 -28.41 -17.17
CA SER A 16 -2.13 -28.09 -16.98
C SER A 16 -2.28 -26.57 -17.15
N LYS A 17 -2.88 -26.15 -18.26
CA LYS A 17 -3.39 -24.79 -18.42
C LYS A 17 -4.67 -24.67 -17.59
N ASP A 18 -4.54 -24.21 -16.35
CA ASP A 18 -5.69 -23.67 -15.63
C ASP A 18 -6.02 -22.29 -16.23
N ASN A 19 -6.94 -22.30 -17.19
CA ASN A 19 -7.53 -21.10 -17.77
C ASN A 19 -8.61 -20.52 -16.86
N SER A 20 -8.24 -20.03 -15.68
CA SER A 20 -9.03 -19.09 -14.89
C SER A 20 -8.26 -17.76 -14.84
N GLY A 21 -8.15 -17.11 -16.01
CA GLY A 21 -7.20 -16.04 -16.23
C GLY A 21 -7.71 -14.66 -15.85
N GLY A 22 -7.88 -14.37 -14.57
CA GLY A 22 -7.72 -13.03 -14.05
C GLY A 22 -6.24 -12.81 -13.68
N PRO A 23 -5.70 -11.57 -13.68
CA PRO A 23 -4.34 -11.31 -13.23
C PRO A 23 -4.16 -11.82 -11.81
N ILE A 24 -3.13 -12.65 -11.57
CA ILE A 24 -2.79 -13.12 -10.22
C ILE A 24 -2.33 -11.88 -9.46
N LEU A 25 -3.20 -11.38 -8.58
CA LEU A 25 -2.89 -10.23 -7.74
C LEU A 25 -1.89 -10.67 -6.66
N SER A 26 -0.73 -10.03 -6.63
CA SER A 26 0.32 -10.28 -5.64
C SER A 26 0.90 -8.97 -5.13
N LEU A 27 1.62 -9.03 -4.03
CA LEU A 27 2.41 -7.88 -3.57
C LEU A 27 3.39 -7.48 -4.67
N PRO A 28 3.52 -6.17 -4.98
CA PRO A 28 4.52 -5.71 -5.94
C PRO A 28 5.93 -6.00 -5.42
N PRO A 29 6.94 -6.13 -6.29
CA PRO A 29 8.33 -6.22 -5.85
C PRO A 29 8.74 -4.93 -5.11
N GLU A 30 9.70 -5.06 -4.20
CA GLU A 30 10.34 -3.91 -3.57
C GLU A 30 11.32 -3.28 -4.56
N THR A 31 10.99 -2.09 -5.04
CA THR A 31 11.80 -1.32 -5.98
C THR A 31 12.03 0.10 -5.46
N GLN A 32 12.96 0.82 -6.09
CA GLN A 32 13.32 2.19 -5.72
C GLN A 32 13.51 3.06 -6.97
N VAL A 33 12.65 2.88 -7.95
CA VAL A 33 12.78 3.53 -9.27
C VAL A 33 11.61 4.47 -9.59
N GLY A 34 10.65 4.60 -8.67
CA GLY A 34 9.42 5.36 -8.91
C GLY A 34 8.43 4.62 -9.79
N ALA A 35 8.29 3.30 -9.57
CA ALA A 35 7.43 2.43 -10.39
C ALA A 35 5.92 2.69 -10.18
N ASN A 36 5.55 3.57 -9.25
CA ASN A 36 4.17 3.83 -8.83
C ASN A 36 3.45 2.55 -8.40
N THR A 37 4.04 1.86 -7.44
CA THR A 37 3.51 0.62 -6.85
C THR A 37 3.23 0.80 -5.36
N PHE A 38 2.26 0.06 -4.87
CA PHE A 38 1.92 -0.06 -3.46
C PHE A 38 1.30 -1.42 -3.20
N GLY A 39 1.58 -2.00 -2.06
CA GLY A 39 0.91 -3.20 -1.60
C GLY A 39 1.18 -3.47 -0.13
N CYS A 40 0.20 -4.05 0.56
CA CYS A 40 0.35 -4.57 1.91
C CYS A 40 -0.63 -5.72 2.16
N LEU A 41 -0.47 -6.39 3.29
CA LEU A 41 -1.46 -7.32 3.82
C LEU A 41 -2.15 -6.68 5.03
N ILE A 42 -3.47 -6.63 5.03
CA ILE A 42 -4.28 -6.29 6.21
C ILE A 42 -4.96 -7.58 6.68
N ASN A 43 -4.59 -8.09 7.86
CA ASN A 43 -5.00 -9.42 8.34
C ASN A 43 -4.84 -10.50 7.26
N ASN A 44 -3.67 -10.60 6.65
CA ASN A 44 -3.31 -11.51 5.56
C ASN A 44 -4.13 -11.34 4.26
N LYS A 45 -4.96 -10.30 4.14
CA LYS A 45 -5.65 -9.97 2.89
C LYS A 45 -4.87 -8.93 2.12
N LEU A 46 -4.60 -9.21 0.85
CA LEU A 46 -3.89 -8.30 -0.05
C LEU A 46 -4.69 -7.02 -0.28
N VAL A 47 -4.01 -5.90 -0.13
CA VAL A 47 -4.49 -4.56 -0.49
C VAL A 47 -3.48 -3.93 -1.44
N ILE A 48 -3.95 -3.61 -2.65
CA ILE A 48 -3.22 -2.89 -3.69
C ILE A 48 -4.11 -1.78 -4.24
N PRO A 49 -3.54 -0.72 -4.83
CA PRO A 49 -4.36 0.29 -5.50
C PRO A 49 -5.06 -0.33 -6.72
N ARG A 50 -6.38 -0.14 -6.80
CA ARG A 50 -7.19 -0.46 -7.97
C ARG A 50 -8.22 0.63 -8.20
N ASP A 51 -8.21 1.24 -9.38
CA ASP A 51 -9.10 2.35 -9.72
C ASP A 51 -10.56 1.88 -9.82
N GLY A 52 -11.49 2.75 -9.43
CA GLY A 52 -12.91 2.53 -9.62
C GLY A 52 -13.38 2.86 -11.04
N GLU A 53 -14.68 2.68 -11.25
CA GLU A 53 -15.32 2.99 -12.55
C GLU A 53 -15.47 4.50 -12.79
N GLY A 54 -15.31 5.29 -11.73
CA GLY A 54 -15.52 6.72 -11.75
C GLY A 54 -17.00 7.11 -11.64
N SER A 55 -17.21 8.40 -11.61
CA SER A 55 -18.55 9.03 -11.55
C SER A 55 -18.58 10.28 -12.43
N ILE A 56 -19.74 10.94 -12.53
CA ILE A 56 -19.86 12.24 -13.21
C ILE A 56 -18.99 13.33 -12.56
N MET A 57 -18.50 13.10 -11.33
CA MET A 57 -17.61 14.01 -10.62
C MET A 57 -16.12 13.75 -10.92
N GLY A 58 -15.81 12.73 -11.72
CA GLY A 58 -14.45 12.36 -12.12
C GLY A 58 -14.08 10.90 -11.84
N PRO A 59 -12.83 10.50 -12.13
CA PRO A 59 -12.37 9.14 -11.93
C PRO A 59 -12.17 8.83 -10.45
N ASP A 60 -12.55 7.63 -10.03
CA ASP A 60 -12.23 7.07 -8.70
C ASP A 60 -10.78 6.57 -8.70
N ARG A 61 -9.84 7.46 -8.43
CA ARG A 61 -8.43 7.11 -8.38
C ARG A 61 -8.09 6.36 -7.10
N ALA A 62 -7.31 5.31 -7.25
CA ALA A 62 -6.94 4.44 -6.15
C ALA A 62 -5.72 4.93 -5.37
N PHE A 63 -4.91 5.83 -5.92
CA PHE A 63 -3.63 6.18 -5.32
C PHE A 63 -3.33 7.67 -5.42
N TYR A 64 -3.10 8.28 -4.26
CA TYR A 64 -2.75 9.70 -4.15
C TYR A 64 -1.52 9.88 -3.27
N LEU A 65 -0.74 10.88 -3.64
CA LEU A 65 0.32 11.46 -2.82
C LEU A 65 -0.05 12.91 -2.55
N TRP A 66 -0.25 13.25 -1.29
CA TRP A 66 -0.57 14.59 -0.85
C TRP A 66 0.60 15.20 -0.12
N GLY A 67 0.82 16.49 -0.28
CA GLY A 67 1.75 17.28 0.50
C GLY A 67 1.01 18.28 1.39
N ASP A 68 1.73 18.92 2.26
CA ASP A 68 1.24 20.02 3.09
C ASP A 68 0.78 21.19 2.21
N PRO A 69 -0.52 21.57 2.24
CA PRO A 69 -1.05 22.65 1.41
C PRO A 69 -0.54 24.04 1.85
N SER A 70 0.01 24.17 3.05
CA SER A 70 0.60 25.44 3.53
C SER A 70 1.90 25.78 2.82
N GLY A 71 2.52 24.83 2.11
CA GLY A 71 3.83 24.98 1.49
C GLY A 71 5.01 24.87 2.45
N ASN A 72 4.78 24.55 3.72
CA ASN A 72 5.84 24.38 4.72
C ASN A 72 6.44 22.96 4.68
N ASP A 73 5.89 22.08 3.85
CA ASP A 73 6.34 20.68 3.68
C ASP A 73 6.40 19.89 5.01
N GLN A 74 5.50 20.21 5.95
CA GLN A 74 5.49 19.59 7.27
C GLN A 74 5.13 18.12 7.22
N TYR A 75 4.27 17.70 6.28
CA TYR A 75 3.88 16.30 6.13
C TYR A 75 3.72 15.89 4.67
N THR A 76 3.76 14.59 4.48
CA THR A 76 3.44 13.90 3.23
C THR A 76 2.46 12.77 3.54
N GLU A 77 1.40 12.62 2.75
CA GLU A 77 0.42 11.54 2.93
C GLU A 77 0.36 10.65 1.69
N ILE A 78 0.37 9.34 1.95
CA ILE A 78 0.13 8.28 0.97
C ILE A 78 -1.29 7.75 1.22
N ASP A 79 -2.25 8.05 0.33
CA ASP A 79 -3.65 7.60 0.41
C ASP A 79 -3.91 6.56 -0.68
N VAL A 80 -4.21 5.33 -0.28
CA VAL A 80 -4.44 4.20 -1.17
C VAL A 80 -5.81 3.61 -0.95
N ARG A 81 -6.48 3.29 -2.05
CA ARG A 81 -7.82 2.68 -2.08
C ARG A 81 -7.84 1.50 -3.04
N ASP A 82 -8.59 0.50 -2.68
CA ASP A 82 -8.92 -0.60 -3.56
C ASP A 82 -10.42 -0.55 -3.89
N TYR A 83 -10.75 -0.03 -5.07
CA TYR A 83 -12.14 0.10 -5.49
C TYR A 83 -12.71 -1.17 -6.15
N LYS A 84 -11.87 -2.14 -6.50
CA LYS A 84 -12.28 -3.37 -7.19
C LYS A 84 -12.50 -4.54 -6.24
N SER A 85 -11.96 -4.49 -5.01
CA SER A 85 -12.26 -5.52 -4.02
C SER A 85 -13.72 -5.44 -3.60
N TYR A 86 -14.30 -6.60 -3.32
CA TYR A 86 -15.62 -6.63 -2.71
C TYR A 86 -15.55 -5.89 -1.36
N ARG A 87 -16.15 -4.68 -1.32
CA ARG A 87 -16.11 -3.78 -0.18
C ARG A 87 -14.71 -3.21 0.09
N THR A 88 -14.44 -2.15 -0.59
CA THR A 88 -13.18 -1.41 -0.70
C THR A 88 -12.42 -1.22 0.61
N ALA A 89 -11.13 -1.51 0.61
CA ALA A 89 -10.21 -1.07 1.66
C ALA A 89 -9.67 0.33 1.36
N LYS A 90 -9.34 1.08 2.41
CA LYS A 90 -8.59 2.33 2.33
C LYS A 90 -7.50 2.31 3.38
N ILE A 91 -6.30 2.78 3.04
CA ILE A 91 -5.19 3.00 3.97
C ILE A 91 -4.58 4.37 3.71
N LEU A 92 -4.28 5.09 4.79
CA LEU A 92 -3.55 6.35 4.76
C LEU A 92 -2.33 6.23 5.64
N ILE A 93 -1.18 6.65 5.11
CA ILE A 93 0.09 6.77 5.82
C ILE A 93 0.44 8.25 5.86
N HIS A 94 0.49 8.83 7.05
CA HIS A 94 0.94 10.20 7.29
C HIS A 94 2.39 10.18 7.73
N ILE A 95 3.24 10.96 7.06
CA ILE A 95 4.68 11.01 7.28
C ILE A 95 5.09 12.43 7.59
N GLN A 96 5.49 12.69 8.83
CA GLN A 96 5.89 14.00 9.29
C GLN A 96 7.33 14.31 8.88
N ASN A 97 7.56 15.54 8.39
CA ASN A 97 8.88 16.07 8.04
C ASN A 97 9.68 15.22 7.04
N LEU A 98 9.02 14.49 6.12
CA LEU A 98 9.69 13.61 5.17
C LEU A 98 10.76 14.36 4.33
N LYS A 99 10.46 15.57 3.89
CA LYS A 99 11.39 16.36 3.07
C LYS A 99 12.68 16.72 3.82
N GLN A 100 12.58 16.97 5.11
CA GLN A 100 13.71 17.35 5.97
C GLN A 100 14.53 16.14 6.43
N LEU A 101 13.85 15.03 6.74
CA LEU A 101 14.47 13.83 7.33
C LEU A 101 14.93 12.82 6.27
N GLY A 102 14.24 12.71 5.12
CA GLY A 102 14.62 11.86 4.00
C GLY A 102 14.59 10.38 4.31
N VAL A 103 15.64 9.66 3.92
CA VAL A 103 15.80 8.21 4.15
C VAL A 103 16.01 7.92 5.63
N GLY A 104 15.29 6.93 6.16
CA GLY A 104 15.40 6.56 7.57
C GLY A 104 14.20 5.77 8.09
N ASN A 105 14.23 5.53 9.40
CA ASN A 105 13.17 4.85 10.13
C ASN A 105 12.28 5.86 10.84
N TYR A 106 10.98 5.71 10.64
CA TYR A 106 9.92 6.56 11.18
C TYR A 106 9.03 5.69 12.07
N ILE A 107 9.01 5.97 13.36
CA ILE A 107 8.12 5.27 14.30
C ILE A 107 6.69 5.67 13.95
N ILE A 108 5.81 4.67 13.83
CA ILE A 108 4.37 4.88 13.66
C ILE A 108 3.74 5.01 15.05
N ASP A 109 3.14 6.15 15.28
CA ASP A 109 2.54 6.55 16.54
C ASP A 109 1.02 6.64 16.45
N GLU A 110 0.37 7.28 17.39
CA GLU A 110 -1.08 7.36 17.52
C GLU A 110 -1.74 8.07 16.33
N SER A 111 -2.87 7.55 15.85
CA SER A 111 -3.72 8.19 14.85
C SER A 111 -5.03 8.66 15.49
N ASN A 112 -5.44 9.89 15.20
CA ASN A 112 -6.77 10.42 15.55
C ASN A 112 -7.83 10.15 14.46
N GLY A 113 -7.47 9.45 13.37
CA GLY A 113 -8.34 9.16 12.23
C GLY A 113 -8.51 10.31 11.23
N ASN A 114 -7.89 11.47 11.49
CA ASN A 114 -7.90 12.62 10.60
C ASN A 114 -6.72 12.57 9.61
N SER A 115 -6.76 13.45 8.63
CA SER A 115 -5.74 13.62 7.59
C SER A 115 -5.49 15.09 7.31
N ASN A 116 -4.47 15.40 6.53
CA ASN A 116 -4.06 16.76 6.20
C ASN A 116 -3.77 17.59 7.45
N ILE A 117 -4.21 18.84 7.46
CA ILE A 117 -3.98 19.81 8.56
C ILE A 117 -4.69 19.44 9.87
N ASP A 118 -5.69 18.56 9.82
CA ASP A 118 -6.40 18.05 11.00
C ASP A 118 -5.74 16.80 11.61
N GLY A 119 -4.69 16.30 10.96
CA GLY A 119 -3.86 15.20 11.44
C GLY A 119 -2.94 15.60 12.59
N LEU A 120 -2.36 14.59 13.25
CA LEU A 120 -1.39 14.80 14.34
C LEU A 120 0.01 15.11 13.78
N ASN A 121 0.82 15.85 14.53
CA ASN A 121 2.17 16.26 14.13
C ASN A 121 3.23 15.18 14.36
N HIS A 122 2.92 13.93 13.97
CA HIS A 122 3.83 12.77 13.99
C HIS A 122 3.40 11.74 12.95
N ASN A 123 4.17 10.67 12.77
CA ASN A 123 3.82 9.65 11.77
C ASN A 123 2.74 8.73 12.29
N TYR A 124 1.74 8.44 11.48
CA TYR A 124 0.68 7.49 11.82
C TYR A 124 0.13 6.78 10.58
N ILE A 125 -0.58 5.69 10.85
CA ILE A 125 -1.35 4.97 9.85
C ILE A 125 -2.79 4.83 10.34
N HIS A 126 -3.75 5.06 9.46
CA HIS A 126 -5.10 4.61 9.69
C HIS A 126 -5.69 3.94 8.45
N CYS A 127 -6.68 3.08 8.66
CA CYS A 127 -7.32 2.38 7.57
C CYS A 127 -8.82 2.18 7.82
N ARG A 128 -9.54 1.97 6.73
CA ARG A 128 -10.94 1.55 6.72
C ARG A 128 -11.03 0.16 6.11
N VAL A 129 -11.57 -0.79 6.86
CA VAL A 129 -11.69 -2.18 6.43
C VAL A 129 -13.14 -2.65 6.63
N PHE A 130 -13.63 -3.43 5.67
CA PHE A 130 -14.95 -4.03 5.84
C PHE A 130 -14.89 -5.23 6.78
N ASN A 131 -15.64 -5.17 7.86
CA ASN A 131 -15.80 -6.28 8.80
C ASN A 131 -16.97 -7.17 8.33
N GLN A 132 -16.66 -8.37 7.87
CA GLN A 132 -17.66 -9.31 7.34
C GLN A 132 -18.66 -9.78 8.40
N ASN A 133 -18.21 -9.96 9.65
CA ASN A 133 -19.06 -10.44 10.73
C ASN A 133 -20.10 -9.39 11.15
N LEU A 134 -19.75 -8.13 11.07
CA LEU A 134 -20.60 -7.01 11.46
C LEU A 134 -21.34 -6.40 10.27
N ASN A 135 -20.99 -6.79 9.03
CA ASN A 135 -21.56 -6.30 7.79
C ASN A 135 -21.48 -4.78 7.58
N TYR A 136 -20.41 -4.12 8.13
CA TYR A 136 -20.13 -2.70 7.93
C TYR A 136 -18.64 -2.40 7.97
N TYR A 137 -18.26 -1.18 7.58
CA TYR A 137 -16.89 -0.71 7.65
C TYR A 137 -16.50 -0.35 9.07
N ARG A 138 -15.30 -0.78 9.46
CA ARG A 138 -14.61 -0.31 10.66
C ARG A 138 -13.41 0.54 10.30
N TYR A 139 -13.14 1.51 11.16
CA TYR A 139 -12.00 2.41 11.07
C TYR A 139 -11.01 2.04 12.16
N TYR A 140 -9.74 1.93 11.77
CA TYR A 140 -8.64 1.53 12.64
C TYR A 140 -7.54 2.58 12.56
N GLY A 141 -6.89 2.84 13.68
CA GLY A 141 -5.75 3.73 13.78
C GLY A 141 -4.58 3.07 14.50
N SER A 142 -3.37 3.49 14.13
CA SER A 142 -2.16 3.15 14.89
C SER A 142 -2.23 3.74 16.31
N THR A 143 -1.46 3.14 17.21
CA THR A 143 -1.30 3.60 18.59
C THR A 143 0.17 3.92 18.84
N THR A 144 0.50 4.44 20.01
CA THR A 144 1.87 4.80 20.38
C THR A 144 2.87 3.69 20.08
N ALA A 145 3.88 3.97 19.28
CA ALA A 145 4.96 3.07 18.86
C ALA A 145 4.47 1.71 18.32
N SER A 146 3.31 1.69 17.62
CA SER A 146 2.68 0.45 17.17
C SER A 146 3.15 -0.05 15.81
N GLY A 147 4.11 0.61 15.18
CA GLY A 147 4.62 0.22 13.89
C GLY A 147 5.90 0.94 13.49
N MET A 148 6.39 0.59 12.32
CA MET A 148 7.57 1.18 11.70
C MET A 148 7.31 1.43 10.22
N LEU A 149 7.72 2.60 9.76
CA LEU A 149 7.87 2.94 8.36
C LEU A 149 9.36 3.16 8.08
N THR A 150 9.90 2.51 7.08
CA THR A 150 11.30 2.69 6.63
C THR A 150 11.26 3.32 5.25
N ILE A 151 11.76 4.53 5.12
CA ILE A 151 12.00 5.17 3.83
C ILE A 151 13.36 4.71 3.32
N THR A 152 13.37 4.01 2.21
CA THR A 152 14.58 3.43 1.59
C THR A 152 15.14 4.30 0.47
N ARG A 153 14.31 5.15 -0.12
CA ARG A 153 14.72 6.19 -1.08
C ARG A 153 13.86 7.43 -0.92
N TYR A 154 14.50 8.57 -0.88
CA TYR A 154 13.89 9.88 -1.03
C TYR A 154 14.75 10.73 -1.97
N GLU A 155 14.21 11.15 -3.10
CA GLU A 155 14.89 11.99 -4.07
C GLU A 155 13.93 13.06 -4.56
N PHE A 156 14.27 14.31 -4.31
CA PHE A 156 13.46 15.45 -4.72
C PHE A 156 14.28 16.41 -5.58
N ILE A 157 13.85 16.61 -6.83
CA ILE A 157 14.37 17.62 -7.75
C ILE A 157 13.17 18.48 -8.18
N PRO A 158 13.11 19.77 -7.77
CA PRO A 158 11.97 20.63 -8.03
C PRO A 158 11.57 20.65 -9.51
N GLY A 159 10.29 20.40 -9.80
CA GLY A 159 9.75 20.39 -11.16
C GLY A 159 10.14 19.19 -12.02
N GLN A 160 10.98 18.28 -11.53
CA GLN A 160 11.50 17.16 -12.33
C GLN A 160 11.24 15.80 -11.71
N LYS A 161 11.45 15.63 -10.42
CA LYS A 161 11.46 14.30 -9.80
C LYS A 161 11.07 14.34 -8.33
N LEU A 162 10.25 13.39 -7.94
CA LEU A 162 9.96 13.10 -6.53
C LEU A 162 9.81 11.58 -6.37
N ILE A 163 10.90 10.91 -6.00
CA ILE A 163 10.86 9.46 -5.73
C ILE A 163 10.78 9.26 -4.23
N ILE A 164 9.82 8.44 -3.81
CA ILE A 164 9.64 8.02 -2.42
C ILE A 164 9.41 6.52 -2.42
N SER A 165 10.33 5.76 -1.82
CA SER A 165 10.22 4.31 -1.72
C SER A 165 10.40 3.87 -0.28
N GLY A 166 9.71 2.82 0.12
CA GLY A 166 9.80 2.35 1.49
C GLY A 166 8.98 1.11 1.78
N THR A 167 9.15 0.64 3.02
CA THR A 167 8.40 -0.49 3.58
C THR A 167 7.74 -0.08 4.90
N PHE A 168 6.67 -0.76 5.29
CA PHE A 168 5.98 -0.46 6.54
C PHE A 168 5.26 -1.66 7.13
N SER A 169 5.06 -1.61 8.44
CA SER A 169 4.17 -2.50 9.17
C SER A 169 3.62 -1.78 10.40
N ALA A 170 2.41 -2.14 10.82
CA ALA A 170 1.79 -1.56 12.01
C ALA A 170 0.73 -2.49 12.59
N THR A 171 0.55 -2.39 13.90
CA THR A 171 -0.63 -2.88 14.61
C THR A 171 -1.59 -1.71 14.76
N VAL A 172 -2.83 -1.87 14.31
CA VAL A 172 -3.85 -0.82 14.40
C VAL A 172 -5.08 -1.31 15.13
N LYS A 173 -5.72 -0.43 15.91
CA LYS A 173 -6.90 -0.71 16.71
C LYS A 173 -8.12 0.01 16.16
N SER A 174 -9.28 -0.62 16.30
CA SER A 174 -10.54 0.01 15.95
C SER A 174 -10.82 1.21 16.88
N PHE A 175 -11.25 2.34 16.30
CA PHE A 175 -11.70 3.49 17.09
C PHE A 175 -12.98 3.21 17.86
N ALA A 176 -13.78 2.22 17.44
CA ALA A 176 -15.04 1.85 18.08
C ALA A 176 -14.88 0.76 19.16
N ASP A 177 -13.82 -0.06 19.09
CA ASP A 177 -13.58 -1.18 19.99
C ASP A 177 -12.08 -1.42 20.12
N PRO A 178 -11.45 -1.00 21.23
CA PRO A 178 -10.00 -1.14 21.43
C PRO A 178 -9.49 -2.59 21.45
N ASN A 179 -10.38 -3.58 21.61
CA ASN A 179 -10.03 -5.00 21.57
C ASN A 179 -10.02 -5.56 20.14
N ASP A 180 -10.64 -4.85 19.19
CA ASP A 180 -10.60 -5.21 17.76
C ASP A 180 -9.31 -4.68 17.14
N ILE A 181 -8.32 -5.55 17.04
CA ILE A 181 -6.96 -5.24 16.60
C ILE A 181 -6.69 -5.97 15.28
N ILE A 182 -6.09 -5.29 14.33
CA ILE A 182 -5.65 -5.86 13.06
C ILE A 182 -4.18 -5.56 12.79
N GLN A 183 -3.56 -6.42 11.98
CA GLN A 183 -2.16 -6.30 11.58
C GLN A 183 -2.06 -5.81 10.14
N ILE A 184 -1.21 -4.83 9.93
CA ILE A 184 -0.74 -4.39 8.61
C ILE A 184 0.69 -4.89 8.46
N THR A 185 0.93 -5.77 7.51
CA THR A 185 2.22 -6.42 7.31
C THR A 185 2.66 -6.38 5.86
N MET A 186 3.96 -6.59 5.63
CA MET A 186 4.57 -6.64 4.29
C MET A 186 4.27 -5.41 3.44
N GLY A 187 4.04 -4.27 4.07
CA GLY A 187 3.78 -3.01 3.39
C GLY A 187 4.99 -2.53 2.61
N ARG A 188 4.76 -2.11 1.35
CA ARG A 188 5.79 -1.57 0.47
C ARG A 188 5.21 -0.62 -0.54
N PHE A 189 6.00 0.36 -0.92
CA PHE A 189 5.65 1.31 -1.97
C PHE A 189 6.91 1.84 -2.68
N ASP A 190 6.70 2.26 -3.92
CA ASP A 190 7.72 2.90 -4.74
C ASP A 190 7.03 3.91 -5.65
N LEU A 191 7.12 5.20 -5.32
CA LEU A 191 6.34 6.27 -5.90
C LEU A 191 7.22 7.24 -6.68
N ASP A 192 6.69 7.73 -7.80
CA ASP A 192 7.12 8.96 -8.44
C ASP A 192 5.97 9.98 -8.41
N GLY A 193 6.10 11.00 -7.57
CA GLY A 193 5.09 12.04 -7.37
C GLY A 193 4.73 12.82 -8.65
N HIS A 194 5.61 12.87 -9.64
CA HIS A 194 5.32 13.52 -10.93
C HIS A 194 4.48 12.67 -11.86
N THR A 195 4.71 11.35 -11.88
CA THR A 195 4.05 10.43 -12.82
C THR A 195 2.86 9.70 -12.22
N LEU A 196 2.75 9.62 -10.88
CA LEU A 196 1.67 8.91 -10.19
C LEU A 196 0.28 9.35 -10.65
N ARG A 197 0.08 10.64 -10.89
CA ARG A 197 -1.21 11.22 -11.36
C ARG A 197 -1.66 10.72 -12.73
N PHE A 198 -0.76 10.15 -13.53
CA PHE A 198 -1.05 9.61 -14.87
C PHE A 198 -1.15 8.09 -14.87
N LYS A 199 -0.82 7.44 -13.76
CA LYS A 199 -0.89 5.98 -13.64
C LYS A 199 -2.35 5.54 -13.52
N THR A 200 -2.71 4.49 -14.24
CA THR A 200 -3.96 3.76 -14.08
C THR A 200 -3.68 2.45 -13.35
N PHE A 201 -4.51 2.13 -12.38
CA PHE A 201 -4.41 0.91 -11.58
C PHE A 201 -5.50 -0.09 -11.98
N PRO A 202 -5.18 -1.42 -12.07
CA PRO A 202 -6.03 -2.47 -12.66
C PRO A 202 -7.39 -2.62 -11.98
#